data_a10a46f68f28926cc2d602e13732bd94
#
_entry.id   a10a46f68f28926cc2d602e13732bd94
#
_cell.length_a   1.000
_cell.length_b   1.000
_cell.length_c   1.000
_cell.angle_alpha   90.00
_cell.angle_beta   90.00
_cell.angle_gamma   90.00
#
_symmetry.space_group_name_H-M   'P 1'
#
loop_
_entity.id
_entity.type
_entity.pdbx_description
1 polymer ?
#
loop_
_entity_poly.entity_id
_entity_poly.type
_entity_poly.pdbx_seq_one_letter_code
_entity_poly.pdbx_strand_id
1 'polypeptide(L)'
;MLAPLLLLLLAVPLWQAAELRLGLRGSPRGTVSPAFLSLTLDASLAREPRFITLLSNPKLHTLARGLSPGFLRFGGTSTDFLIFDPHKDSTLEEKILSELQADFSQPGFAAVQELLLAQWPGQEKLLLTEHSRKKHKNTTITGHTLDILHGFANCSGFHLVFGLNALLRRHGREWDSSNAGQLLGYCARRGYNLSWELGNEPNSFKKKSGIYIDGSQLGRDFIHLRRLLSQHPLYRHAKLYGPDVGQPRKHTQRLLRSSAAADSAEQKHYFYADHLSSPNLTSRLFLPLPHDTAQIVAATVPGKKVWLGETSSAYGGGAPQLSNTYLAGFMWLDKLGLAARQGIDVVMRQVFFGAGSYHLVDASFEPLPDYWLSLLYKRLVGTRVLEASVAGADARRLRVYLHCTNPQHPKYREGDVTLFALNLYNVSQSLQLPKQLWSKQVDQYLLLPHGKESILSRRVQLNGRLLQMVDKETLPTLHEAALAPGSALGLPAFSYGFYVIRNAKAIACI
;
A
#
# COMPACT_ATOMS: atom_id res chain seq x y z
N MET A 1 -14.80 73.55 -7.73
CA MET A 1 -15.38 72.25 -7.15
C MET A 1 -14.41 71.13 -7.45
N LEU A 2 -13.55 70.84 -6.50
CA LEU A 2 -12.58 69.72 -6.59
C LEU A 2 -13.21 68.49 -5.95
N ALA A 3 -13.38 67.38 -6.74
CA ALA A 3 -13.81 66.12 -6.23
C ALA A 3 -12.61 65.34 -5.65
N PRO A 4 -12.69 64.74 -4.49
CA PRO A 4 -11.61 63.94 -3.95
C PRO A 4 -11.59 62.55 -4.61
N LEU A 5 -10.44 62.19 -5.20
CA LEU A 5 -10.13 60.84 -5.66
C LEU A 5 -9.99 59.95 -4.44
N LEU A 6 -10.96 59.07 -4.23
CA LEU A 6 -10.90 58.00 -3.23
C LEU A 6 -10.00 56.90 -3.77
N LEU A 7 -8.75 56.83 -3.33
CA LEU A 7 -7.86 55.69 -3.54
C LEU A 7 -8.38 54.50 -2.70
N LEU A 8 -9.12 53.59 -3.32
CA LEU A 8 -9.37 52.27 -2.78
C LEU A 8 -8.04 51.50 -2.77
N LEU A 9 -7.35 51.52 -1.66
CA LEU A 9 -6.31 50.57 -1.33
C LEU A 9 -6.97 49.20 -1.21
N LEU A 10 -6.94 48.43 -2.32
CA LEU A 10 -7.20 47.00 -2.29
C LEU A 10 -6.14 46.39 -1.35
N ALA A 11 -6.54 46.13 -0.12
CA ALA A 11 -5.76 45.32 0.80
C ALA A 11 -5.61 43.93 0.18
N VAL A 12 -4.51 43.71 -0.54
CA VAL A 12 -4.04 42.39 -0.89
C VAL A 12 -3.85 41.68 0.44
N PRO A 13 -4.58 40.57 0.74
CA PRO A 13 -4.36 39.86 1.98
C PRO A 13 -2.90 39.44 1.99
N LEU A 14 -2.13 39.96 2.92
CA LEU A 14 -0.78 39.50 3.23
C LEU A 14 -0.92 38.03 3.60
N TRP A 15 -0.62 37.16 2.66
CA TRP A 15 -0.57 35.72 2.87
C TRP A 15 0.53 35.45 3.89
N GLN A 16 0.12 35.29 5.13
CA GLN A 16 1.04 34.90 6.18
C GLN A 16 1.47 33.46 5.88
N ALA A 17 2.73 33.30 5.48
CA ALA A 17 3.28 32.00 5.23
C ALA A 17 3.20 31.15 6.51
N ALA A 18 2.73 29.91 6.37
CA ALA A 18 2.65 29.01 7.50
C ALA A 18 4.06 28.59 7.93
N GLU A 19 4.32 28.59 9.24
CA GLU A 19 5.63 28.26 9.79
C GLU A 19 5.77 26.77 10.11
N LEU A 20 6.84 26.16 9.62
CA LEU A 20 7.21 24.79 9.97
C LEU A 20 7.97 24.74 11.30
N ARG A 21 7.59 23.79 12.13
CA ARG A 21 8.32 23.37 13.33
C ARG A 21 8.81 21.96 13.14
N LEU A 22 10.13 21.75 13.10
CA LEU A 22 10.77 20.48 12.77
C LEU A 22 11.66 20.02 13.93
N GLY A 23 11.44 18.79 14.38
CA GLY A 23 12.20 18.15 15.46
C GLY A 23 13.49 17.52 14.95
N LEU A 24 14.57 18.30 14.80
CA LEU A 24 15.84 17.85 14.23
C LEU A 24 16.89 17.42 15.28
N ARG A 25 16.71 17.84 16.53
CA ARG A 25 17.73 17.66 17.61
C ARG A 25 17.40 16.55 18.60
N GLY A 26 16.16 16.12 18.67
CA GLY A 26 15.71 15.07 19.56
C GLY A 26 15.89 13.66 18.98
N SER A 27 15.58 12.64 19.80
CA SER A 27 15.46 11.27 19.31
C SER A 27 14.34 11.18 18.26
N PRO A 28 14.40 10.23 17.33
CA PRO A 28 13.29 9.98 16.42
C PRO A 28 12.03 9.63 17.23
N ARG A 29 10.86 10.09 16.76
CA ARG A 29 9.56 9.74 17.36
C ARG A 29 9.29 8.24 17.33
N GLY A 30 9.82 7.57 16.32
CA GLY A 30 9.74 6.14 16.10
C GLY A 30 10.52 5.70 14.88
N THR A 31 10.53 4.40 14.68
CA THR A 31 11.14 3.79 13.49
C THR A 31 10.16 2.79 12.91
N VAL A 32 9.95 2.86 11.62
CA VAL A 32 9.13 1.90 10.85
C VAL A 32 10.01 0.87 10.16
N SER A 33 9.41 -0.22 9.69
CA SER A 33 10.11 -1.25 8.92
C SER A 33 10.75 -0.67 7.65
N PRO A 34 11.92 -1.17 7.20
CA PRO A 34 12.39 -0.91 5.82
C PRO A 34 11.38 -1.33 4.75
N ALA A 35 10.52 -2.29 5.06
CA ALA A 35 9.40 -2.74 4.25
C ALA A 35 8.08 -1.98 4.56
N PHE A 36 8.14 -0.77 5.14
CA PHE A 36 6.96 -0.02 5.62
C PHE A 36 5.86 0.06 4.56
N LEU A 37 6.16 0.58 3.37
CA LEU A 37 5.25 0.54 2.25
C LEU A 37 5.42 -0.81 1.55
N SER A 38 4.41 -1.64 1.63
CA SER A 38 4.31 -2.98 1.05
C SER A 38 3.07 -3.09 0.17
N LEU A 39 2.91 -4.19 -0.52
CA LEU A 39 1.88 -4.39 -1.54
C LEU A 39 1.04 -5.63 -1.24
N THR A 40 -0.16 -5.67 -1.83
CA THR A 40 -0.97 -6.87 -1.89
C THR A 40 -1.27 -7.27 -3.34
N LEU A 41 -1.46 -8.56 -3.56
CA LEU A 41 -2.19 -9.14 -4.67
C LEU A 41 -3.41 -9.84 -4.11
N ASP A 42 -4.59 -9.50 -4.60
CA ASP A 42 -5.82 -10.15 -4.14
C ASP A 42 -5.90 -11.58 -4.67
N ALA A 43 -6.19 -12.54 -3.80
CA ALA A 43 -6.28 -13.95 -4.15
C ALA A 43 -7.38 -14.24 -5.17
N SER A 44 -8.30 -13.31 -5.42
CA SER A 44 -9.26 -13.39 -6.52
C SER A 44 -8.60 -13.44 -7.91
N LEU A 45 -7.35 -12.99 -8.04
CA LEU A 45 -6.57 -13.13 -9.28
C LEU A 45 -6.40 -14.60 -9.68
N ALA A 46 -6.33 -15.52 -8.71
CA ALA A 46 -6.23 -16.95 -8.95
C ALA A 46 -7.58 -17.65 -9.14
N ARG A 47 -8.72 -16.93 -9.13
CA ARG A 47 -10.07 -17.51 -9.35
C ARG A 47 -10.18 -18.21 -10.70
N GLU A 48 -9.54 -17.64 -11.70
CA GLU A 48 -9.25 -18.29 -12.98
C GLU A 48 -7.73 -18.40 -13.12
N PRO A 49 -7.14 -19.58 -12.97
CA PRO A 49 -5.69 -19.77 -12.91
C PRO A 49 -4.91 -19.13 -14.07
N ARG A 50 -5.48 -19.09 -15.27
CA ARG A 50 -4.86 -18.48 -16.44
C ARG A 50 -4.50 -16.99 -16.25
N PHE A 51 -5.26 -16.23 -15.45
CA PHE A 51 -4.94 -14.81 -15.22
C PHE A 51 -3.77 -14.59 -14.26
N ILE A 52 -3.38 -15.59 -13.46
CA ILE A 52 -2.18 -15.47 -12.64
C ILE A 52 -0.93 -15.31 -13.51
N THR A 53 -0.95 -15.84 -14.73
CA THR A 53 0.15 -15.77 -15.69
C THR A 53 0.42 -14.33 -16.18
N LEU A 54 -0.52 -13.40 -15.99
CA LEU A 54 -0.30 -11.97 -16.23
C LEU A 54 0.85 -11.42 -15.38
N LEU A 55 1.10 -12.01 -14.20
CA LEU A 55 2.22 -11.63 -13.34
C LEU A 55 3.59 -11.92 -13.98
N SER A 56 3.67 -12.74 -15.03
CA SER A 56 4.91 -12.98 -15.77
C SER A 56 5.28 -11.84 -16.72
N ASN A 57 4.45 -10.79 -16.84
CA ASN A 57 4.71 -9.68 -17.73
C ASN A 57 5.90 -8.82 -17.28
N PRO A 58 6.91 -8.55 -18.14
CA PRO A 58 8.11 -7.78 -17.78
C PRO A 58 7.79 -6.38 -17.25
N LYS A 59 6.78 -5.70 -17.81
CA LYS A 59 6.35 -4.38 -17.34
C LYS A 59 5.87 -4.42 -15.89
N LEU A 60 5.06 -5.44 -15.51
CA LEU A 60 4.63 -5.61 -14.12
C LEU A 60 5.82 -5.87 -13.19
N HIS A 61 6.80 -6.67 -13.61
CA HIS A 61 8.03 -6.89 -12.84
C HIS A 61 8.79 -5.58 -12.61
N THR A 62 8.94 -4.76 -13.64
CA THR A 62 9.61 -3.45 -13.54
C THR A 62 8.88 -2.51 -12.59
N LEU A 63 7.55 -2.43 -12.72
CA LEU A 63 6.73 -1.60 -11.85
C LEU A 63 6.78 -2.10 -10.39
N ALA A 64 6.71 -3.40 -10.15
CA ALA A 64 6.86 -3.95 -8.82
C ALA A 64 8.26 -3.68 -8.24
N ARG A 65 9.33 -3.94 -9.01
CA ARG A 65 10.72 -3.68 -8.61
C ARG A 65 10.96 -2.22 -8.23
N GLY A 66 10.28 -1.28 -8.88
CA GLY A 66 10.32 0.15 -8.51
C GLY A 66 9.87 0.43 -7.09
N LEU A 67 8.97 -0.39 -6.55
CA LEU A 67 8.42 -0.28 -5.19
C LEU A 67 9.08 -1.21 -4.16
N SER A 68 10.07 -1.99 -4.56
CA SER A 68 10.86 -2.85 -3.64
C SER A 68 11.86 -2.03 -2.81
N PRO A 69 12.38 -2.57 -1.70
CA PRO A 69 12.01 -3.82 -1.06
C PRO A 69 10.71 -3.71 -0.28
N GLY A 70 10.04 -4.83 -0.05
CA GLY A 70 8.80 -4.86 0.73
C GLY A 70 8.23 -6.27 0.87
N PHE A 71 7.06 -6.35 1.49
CA PHE A 71 6.25 -7.56 1.49
C PHE A 71 5.25 -7.52 0.33
N LEU A 72 5.02 -8.66 -0.29
CA LEU A 72 3.93 -8.88 -1.22
C LEU A 72 2.95 -9.87 -0.58
N ARG A 73 1.82 -9.39 -0.14
CA ARG A 73 0.78 -10.23 0.46
C ARG A 73 -0.14 -10.80 -0.62
N PHE A 74 -0.20 -12.11 -0.74
CA PHE A 74 -1.24 -12.79 -1.49
C PHE A 74 -2.35 -13.19 -0.53
N GLY A 75 -3.42 -12.40 -0.52
CA GLY A 75 -4.47 -12.46 0.49
C GLY A 75 -5.82 -11.97 -0.02
N GLY A 76 -6.69 -11.58 0.91
CA GLY A 76 -8.06 -11.15 0.58
C GLY A 76 -9.10 -12.24 0.79
N THR A 77 -10.38 -11.90 0.60
CA THR A 77 -11.49 -12.81 0.90
C THR A 77 -11.40 -14.15 0.18
N SER A 78 -10.90 -14.16 -1.06
CA SER A 78 -10.76 -15.39 -1.86
C SER A 78 -9.78 -16.38 -1.26
N THR A 79 -8.84 -15.95 -0.42
CA THR A 79 -7.90 -16.84 0.28
C THR A 79 -8.61 -17.94 1.08
N ASP A 80 -9.72 -17.58 1.74
CA ASP A 80 -10.50 -18.52 2.56
C ASP A 80 -11.31 -19.53 1.74
N PHE A 81 -11.22 -19.45 0.41
CA PHE A 81 -11.87 -20.37 -0.54
C PHE A 81 -10.86 -21.01 -1.50
N LEU A 82 -9.55 -20.83 -1.28
CA LEU A 82 -8.52 -21.51 -2.06
C LEU A 82 -8.31 -22.93 -1.57
N ILE A 83 -8.20 -23.87 -2.50
CA ILE A 83 -7.84 -25.27 -2.27
C ILE A 83 -6.63 -25.59 -3.13
N PHE A 84 -5.54 -25.99 -2.51
CA PHE A 84 -4.35 -26.39 -3.22
C PHE A 84 -4.49 -27.86 -3.69
N ASP A 85 -4.29 -28.09 -4.97
CA ASP A 85 -4.23 -29.43 -5.57
C ASP A 85 -2.93 -29.54 -6.38
N PRO A 86 -1.93 -30.29 -5.88
CA PRO A 86 -0.67 -30.50 -6.57
C PRO A 86 -0.76 -31.38 -7.82
N HIS A 87 -1.88 -32.09 -7.99
CA HIS A 87 -2.06 -33.05 -9.07
C HIS A 87 -2.97 -32.55 -10.20
N LYS A 88 -3.60 -31.40 -10.00
CA LYS A 88 -4.43 -30.81 -11.04
C LYS A 88 -3.57 -30.34 -12.20
N ASP A 89 -3.97 -30.74 -13.40
CA ASP A 89 -3.33 -30.29 -14.63
C ASP A 89 -3.40 -28.79 -14.80
N SER A 90 -2.31 -28.21 -15.32
CA SER A 90 -2.27 -26.81 -15.76
C SER A 90 -3.20 -26.61 -16.95
N THR A 91 -3.79 -25.41 -17.05
CA THR A 91 -4.57 -25.03 -18.23
C THR A 91 -3.68 -24.98 -19.48
N LEU A 92 -4.30 -24.94 -20.66
CA LEU A 92 -3.55 -24.84 -21.91
C LEU A 92 -2.71 -23.55 -21.94
N GLU A 93 -3.29 -22.43 -21.50
CA GLU A 93 -2.59 -21.14 -21.42
C GLU A 93 -1.43 -21.18 -20.43
N GLU A 94 -1.60 -21.85 -19.26
CA GLU A 94 -0.51 -22.03 -18.30
C GLU A 94 0.62 -22.87 -18.91
N LYS A 95 0.30 -23.93 -19.65
CA LYS A 95 1.29 -24.78 -20.31
C LYS A 95 2.05 -23.99 -21.40
N ILE A 96 1.33 -23.32 -22.30
CA ILE A 96 1.94 -22.50 -23.35
C ILE A 96 2.85 -21.42 -22.74
N LEU A 97 2.37 -20.70 -21.73
CA LEU A 97 3.17 -19.64 -21.10
C LEU A 97 4.37 -20.19 -20.33
N SER A 98 4.28 -21.36 -19.71
CA SER A 98 5.42 -21.99 -19.04
C SER A 98 6.50 -22.44 -20.04
N GLU A 99 6.11 -22.91 -21.21
CA GLU A 99 7.02 -23.26 -22.29
C GLU A 99 7.71 -22.03 -22.89
N LEU A 100 6.97 -20.91 -22.99
CA LEU A 100 7.46 -19.64 -23.54
C LEU A 100 8.22 -18.77 -22.50
N GLN A 101 8.13 -19.07 -21.20
CA GLN A 101 8.80 -18.30 -20.15
C GLN A 101 10.33 -18.32 -20.24
N ALA A 102 10.91 -19.27 -20.96
CA ALA A 102 12.35 -19.30 -21.22
C ALA A 102 12.81 -18.14 -22.13
N ASP A 103 11.89 -17.58 -22.92
CA ASP A 103 12.17 -16.45 -23.82
C ASP A 103 10.91 -15.57 -23.99
N PHE A 104 10.82 -14.51 -23.18
CA PHE A 104 9.73 -13.52 -23.22
C PHE A 104 9.66 -12.73 -24.55
N SER A 105 10.69 -12.82 -25.40
CA SER A 105 10.72 -12.15 -26.70
C SER A 105 9.91 -12.89 -27.77
N GLN A 106 9.48 -14.12 -27.49
CA GLN A 106 8.72 -14.92 -28.46
C GLN A 106 7.36 -14.29 -28.77
N PRO A 107 6.98 -14.18 -30.06
CA PRO A 107 5.69 -13.61 -30.46
C PRO A 107 4.48 -14.32 -29.82
N GLY A 108 4.57 -15.63 -29.56
CA GLY A 108 3.54 -16.40 -28.90
C GLY A 108 3.25 -15.96 -27.46
N PHE A 109 4.28 -15.60 -26.69
CA PHE A 109 4.11 -15.09 -25.34
C PHE A 109 3.32 -13.78 -25.32
N ALA A 110 3.73 -12.82 -26.16
CA ALA A 110 3.05 -11.53 -26.28
C ALA A 110 1.58 -11.70 -26.69
N ALA A 111 1.29 -12.56 -27.66
CA ALA A 111 -0.08 -12.80 -28.14
C ALA A 111 -0.99 -13.37 -27.05
N VAL A 112 -0.52 -14.34 -26.24
CA VAL A 112 -1.30 -14.89 -25.13
C VAL A 112 -1.51 -13.84 -24.04
N GLN A 113 -0.50 -13.03 -23.72
CA GLN A 113 -0.61 -11.95 -22.75
C GLN A 113 -1.63 -10.89 -23.21
N GLU A 114 -1.63 -10.48 -24.46
CA GLU A 114 -2.59 -9.54 -25.05
C GLU A 114 -4.01 -10.10 -25.01
N LEU A 115 -4.20 -11.37 -25.34
CA LEU A 115 -5.50 -12.03 -25.24
C LEU A 115 -6.04 -12.02 -23.80
N LEU A 116 -5.22 -12.37 -22.82
CA LEU A 116 -5.60 -12.36 -21.39
C LEU A 116 -5.91 -10.95 -20.91
N LEU A 117 -5.12 -9.96 -21.31
CA LEU A 117 -5.36 -8.55 -21.01
C LEU A 117 -6.69 -8.06 -21.58
N ALA A 118 -7.02 -8.45 -22.82
CA ALA A 118 -8.30 -8.09 -23.44
C ALA A 118 -9.51 -8.72 -22.71
N GLN A 119 -9.32 -9.88 -22.09
CA GLN A 119 -10.38 -10.59 -21.33
C GLN A 119 -10.48 -10.11 -19.87
N TRP A 120 -9.41 -9.52 -19.31
CA TRP A 120 -9.32 -9.13 -17.92
C TRP A 120 -10.45 -8.19 -17.43
N PRO A 121 -10.87 -7.15 -18.17
CA PRO A 121 -11.97 -6.27 -17.72
C PRO A 121 -13.30 -7.02 -17.48
N GLY A 122 -13.58 -8.04 -18.29
CA GLY A 122 -14.75 -8.91 -18.09
C GLY A 122 -14.65 -9.74 -16.81
N GLN A 123 -13.48 -10.33 -16.57
CA GLN A 123 -13.17 -11.07 -15.35
C GLN A 123 -13.22 -10.17 -14.12
N GLU A 124 -12.64 -8.99 -14.17
CA GLU A 124 -12.67 -8.01 -13.10
C GLU A 124 -14.11 -7.67 -12.69
N LYS A 125 -14.97 -7.38 -13.67
CA LYS A 125 -16.39 -7.09 -13.44
C LYS A 125 -17.12 -8.27 -12.77
N LEU A 126 -16.81 -9.51 -13.18
CA LEU A 126 -17.36 -10.72 -12.57
C LEU A 126 -16.93 -10.83 -11.10
N LEU A 127 -15.65 -10.67 -10.81
CA LEU A 127 -15.08 -10.73 -9.46
C LEU A 127 -15.70 -9.70 -8.52
N LEU A 128 -15.83 -8.45 -8.97
CA LEU A 128 -16.47 -7.37 -8.21
C LEU A 128 -17.96 -7.66 -7.96
N THR A 129 -18.65 -8.26 -8.93
CA THR A 129 -20.07 -8.66 -8.78
C THR A 129 -20.23 -9.80 -7.77
N GLU A 130 -19.37 -10.82 -7.82
CA GLU A 130 -19.37 -11.93 -6.85
C GLU A 130 -19.08 -11.41 -5.44
N HIS A 131 -18.09 -10.51 -5.31
CA HIS A 131 -17.76 -9.88 -4.04
C HIS A 131 -18.94 -9.09 -3.46
N SER A 132 -19.61 -8.27 -4.27
CA SER A 132 -20.77 -7.48 -3.83
C SER A 132 -21.93 -8.36 -3.38
N ARG A 133 -22.15 -9.48 -4.07
CA ARG A 133 -23.19 -10.48 -3.74
C ARG A 133 -22.80 -11.43 -2.61
N LYS A 134 -21.56 -11.36 -2.11
CA LYS A 134 -20.98 -12.27 -1.10
C LYS A 134 -21.08 -13.75 -1.52
N LYS A 135 -21.03 -14.02 -2.80
CA LYS A 135 -21.02 -15.37 -3.37
C LYS A 135 -19.60 -15.78 -3.66
N HIS A 136 -18.98 -16.42 -2.67
CA HIS A 136 -17.62 -16.96 -2.82
C HIS A 136 -17.70 -18.45 -3.11
N LYS A 137 -16.90 -18.92 -4.07
CA LYS A 137 -16.81 -20.34 -4.46
C LYS A 137 -15.40 -20.84 -4.20
N ASN A 138 -15.26 -22.08 -3.84
CA ASN A 138 -13.96 -22.73 -3.77
C ASN A 138 -13.26 -22.67 -5.12
N THR A 139 -11.98 -22.39 -5.09
CA THR A 139 -11.11 -22.28 -6.25
C THR A 139 -9.88 -23.13 -6.03
N THR A 140 -9.59 -23.98 -6.99
CA THR A 140 -8.39 -24.82 -6.93
C THR A 140 -7.21 -24.09 -7.52
N ILE A 141 -6.11 -24.01 -6.75
CA ILE A 141 -4.80 -23.53 -7.20
C ILE A 141 -3.83 -24.69 -7.34
N THR A 142 -2.88 -24.55 -8.25
CA THR A 142 -1.91 -25.59 -8.61
C THR A 142 -0.50 -25.22 -8.11
N GLY A 143 0.44 -26.17 -8.27
CA GLY A 143 1.86 -25.86 -8.06
C GLY A 143 2.34 -24.72 -8.96
N HIS A 144 1.90 -24.68 -10.21
CA HIS A 144 2.23 -23.62 -11.15
C HIS A 144 1.76 -22.23 -10.68
N THR A 145 0.56 -22.12 -10.09
CA THR A 145 0.10 -20.86 -9.45
C THR A 145 1.09 -20.36 -8.40
N LEU A 146 1.61 -21.28 -7.56
CA LEU A 146 2.60 -20.93 -6.52
C LEU A 146 3.95 -20.54 -7.13
N ASP A 147 4.37 -21.23 -8.19
CA ASP A 147 5.63 -20.96 -8.90
C ASP A 147 5.62 -19.55 -9.50
N ILE A 148 4.53 -19.13 -10.15
CA ILE A 148 4.37 -17.78 -10.69
C ILE A 148 4.35 -16.73 -9.59
N LEU A 149 3.56 -16.94 -8.52
CA LEU A 149 3.48 -15.99 -7.40
C LEU A 149 4.84 -15.79 -6.73
N HIS A 150 5.53 -16.89 -6.43
CA HIS A 150 6.87 -16.83 -5.83
C HIS A 150 7.87 -16.19 -6.78
N GLY A 151 7.86 -16.59 -8.06
CA GLY A 151 8.71 -16.03 -9.09
C GLY A 151 8.54 -14.51 -9.22
N PHE A 152 7.28 -14.04 -9.30
CA PHE A 152 6.98 -12.62 -9.36
C PHE A 152 7.51 -11.86 -8.15
N ALA A 153 7.23 -12.34 -6.93
CA ALA A 153 7.70 -11.70 -5.71
C ALA A 153 9.24 -11.64 -5.67
N ASN A 154 9.90 -12.78 -5.87
CA ASN A 154 11.37 -12.90 -5.79
C ASN A 154 12.08 -12.04 -6.85
N CYS A 155 11.67 -12.13 -8.11
CA CYS A 155 12.26 -11.33 -9.21
C CYS A 155 12.01 -9.83 -9.06
N SER A 156 10.96 -9.43 -8.33
CA SER A 156 10.65 -8.04 -8.05
C SER A 156 11.24 -7.52 -6.74
N GLY A 157 11.94 -8.35 -5.96
CA GLY A 157 12.57 -7.95 -4.71
C GLY A 157 11.62 -7.84 -3.53
N PHE A 158 10.53 -8.62 -3.52
CA PHE A 158 9.56 -8.70 -2.44
C PHE A 158 9.64 -10.03 -1.70
N HIS A 159 9.35 -9.98 -0.40
CA HIS A 159 9.13 -11.19 0.39
C HIS A 159 7.64 -11.54 0.35
N LEU A 160 7.31 -12.74 -0.14
CA LEU A 160 5.93 -13.20 -0.28
C LEU A 160 5.34 -13.60 1.07
N VAL A 161 4.17 -13.05 1.38
CA VAL A 161 3.30 -13.46 2.50
C VAL A 161 2.07 -14.14 1.91
N PHE A 162 1.87 -15.42 2.21
CA PHE A 162 0.79 -16.21 1.66
C PHE A 162 -0.29 -16.51 2.69
N GLY A 163 -1.54 -16.14 2.36
CA GLY A 163 -2.71 -16.42 3.18
C GLY A 163 -3.23 -17.84 2.97
N LEU A 164 -3.34 -18.61 4.04
CA LEU A 164 -3.89 -19.96 4.06
C LEU A 164 -5.39 -19.95 4.33
N ASN A 165 -6.12 -20.91 3.75
CA ASN A 165 -7.56 -21.08 3.95
C ASN A 165 -7.87 -21.47 5.39
N ALA A 166 -8.49 -20.56 6.15
CA ALA A 166 -8.91 -20.82 7.52
C ALA A 166 -10.31 -21.44 7.61
N LEU A 167 -11.06 -21.56 6.52
CA LEU A 167 -12.43 -22.08 6.53
C LEU A 167 -12.53 -23.59 6.26
N LEU A 168 -11.42 -24.28 6.01
CA LEU A 168 -11.40 -25.74 5.98
C LEU A 168 -11.48 -26.24 7.43
N ARG A 169 -12.59 -26.91 7.80
CA ARG A 169 -12.89 -27.30 9.19
C ARG A 169 -13.25 -28.78 9.32
N ARG A 170 -12.72 -29.42 10.37
CA ARG A 170 -13.16 -30.76 10.82
C ARG A 170 -14.28 -30.60 11.83
N HIS A 171 -15.37 -31.33 11.62
CA HIS A 171 -16.55 -31.30 12.49
C HIS A 171 -17.04 -29.87 12.84
N GLY A 172 -16.84 -28.91 11.90
CA GLY A 172 -17.28 -27.51 12.04
C GLY A 172 -16.51 -26.64 13.03
N ARG A 173 -15.49 -27.18 13.71
CA ARG A 173 -14.75 -26.45 14.78
C ARG A 173 -13.26 -26.31 14.54
N GLU A 174 -12.53 -27.41 14.45
CA GLU A 174 -11.08 -27.41 14.34
C GLU A 174 -10.62 -27.11 12.90
N TRP A 175 -9.54 -26.39 12.76
CA TRP A 175 -8.93 -26.15 11.45
C TRP A 175 -8.41 -27.45 10.85
N ASP A 176 -8.86 -27.78 9.65
CA ASP A 176 -8.30 -28.87 8.86
C ASP A 176 -7.06 -28.37 8.11
N SER A 177 -5.90 -28.67 8.66
CA SER A 177 -4.61 -28.26 8.13
C SER A 177 -4.09 -29.15 7.00
N SER A 178 -4.83 -30.19 6.59
CA SER A 178 -4.35 -31.19 5.61
C SER A 178 -3.96 -30.53 4.28
N ASN A 179 -4.79 -29.64 3.77
CA ASN A 179 -4.53 -28.91 2.53
C ASN A 179 -3.38 -27.91 2.66
N ALA A 180 -3.32 -27.20 3.79
CA ALA A 180 -2.18 -26.32 4.11
C ALA A 180 -0.86 -27.12 4.19
N GLY A 181 -0.87 -28.32 4.80
CA GLY A 181 0.30 -29.19 4.87
C GLY A 181 0.81 -29.62 3.49
N GLN A 182 -0.09 -29.93 2.55
CA GLN A 182 0.29 -30.24 1.16
C GLN A 182 0.95 -29.04 0.48
N LEU A 183 0.38 -27.82 0.63
CA LEU A 183 0.91 -26.58 0.08
C LEU A 183 2.28 -26.26 0.68
N LEU A 184 2.42 -26.32 2.00
CA LEU A 184 3.69 -26.11 2.71
C LEU A 184 4.76 -27.09 2.24
N GLY A 185 4.40 -28.37 2.10
CA GLY A 185 5.30 -29.42 1.59
C GLY A 185 5.76 -29.15 0.16
N TYR A 186 4.85 -28.66 -0.71
CA TYR A 186 5.21 -28.27 -2.07
C TYR A 186 6.21 -27.11 -2.06
N CYS A 187 5.90 -26.02 -1.37
CA CYS A 187 6.76 -24.84 -1.29
C CYS A 187 8.13 -25.17 -0.65
N ALA A 188 8.15 -26.02 0.39
CA ALA A 188 9.39 -26.43 1.03
C ALA A 188 10.31 -27.25 0.09
N ARG A 189 9.75 -28.17 -0.69
CA ARG A 189 10.53 -28.93 -1.70
C ARG A 189 11.09 -28.04 -2.81
N ARG A 190 10.39 -26.96 -3.15
CA ARG A 190 10.86 -25.96 -4.12
C ARG A 190 11.87 -24.96 -3.53
N GLY A 191 12.08 -24.98 -2.20
CA GLY A 191 12.97 -24.04 -1.53
C GLY A 191 12.38 -22.61 -1.43
N TYR A 192 11.06 -22.44 -1.51
CA TYR A 192 10.42 -21.14 -1.48
C TYR A 192 10.39 -20.59 -0.06
N ASN A 193 11.10 -19.50 0.17
CA ASN A 193 11.13 -18.81 1.46
C ASN A 193 9.93 -17.87 1.56
N LEU A 194 8.92 -18.24 2.32
CA LEU A 194 7.65 -17.53 2.50
C LEU A 194 7.39 -17.19 3.96
N SER A 195 6.57 -16.17 4.17
CA SER A 195 5.83 -15.94 5.42
C SER A 195 4.35 -16.30 5.23
N TRP A 196 3.64 -16.47 6.33
CA TRP A 196 2.33 -17.10 6.31
C TRP A 196 1.29 -16.28 7.07
N GLU A 197 0.06 -16.32 6.60
CA GLU A 197 -1.15 -15.88 7.30
C GLU A 197 -2.16 -17.01 7.38
N LEU A 198 -3.13 -16.91 8.29
CA LEU A 198 -4.24 -17.85 8.40
C LEU A 198 -5.57 -17.13 8.41
N GLY A 199 -6.27 -17.22 7.28
CA GLY A 199 -7.58 -16.60 7.06
C GLY A 199 -7.52 -15.09 6.77
N ASN A 200 -8.66 -14.58 6.31
CA ASN A 200 -8.84 -13.18 5.95
C ASN A 200 -10.12 -12.62 6.57
N GLU A 201 -10.01 -11.60 7.40
CA GLU A 201 -11.12 -10.98 8.15
C GLU A 201 -11.98 -11.99 8.94
N PRO A 202 -11.43 -12.66 9.95
CA PRO A 202 -12.15 -13.69 10.71
C PRO A 202 -13.41 -13.15 11.40
N ASN A 203 -13.47 -11.86 11.67
CA ASN A 203 -14.68 -11.17 12.15
C ASN A 203 -15.84 -11.17 11.12
N SER A 204 -15.57 -11.50 9.86
CA SER A 204 -16.55 -11.57 8.77
C SER A 204 -16.88 -13.00 8.32
N PHE A 205 -16.25 -14.04 8.84
CA PHE A 205 -16.43 -15.44 8.41
C PHE A 205 -17.89 -15.88 8.41
N LYS A 206 -18.64 -15.61 9.50
CA LYS A 206 -20.07 -15.93 9.57
C LYS A 206 -20.88 -15.33 8.40
N LYS A 207 -20.52 -14.10 8.00
CA LYS A 207 -21.20 -13.39 6.91
C LYS A 207 -20.82 -13.91 5.53
N LYS A 208 -19.55 -14.38 5.37
CA LYS A 208 -19.00 -14.81 4.09
C LYS A 208 -19.28 -16.30 3.79
N SER A 209 -19.30 -17.15 4.83
CA SER A 209 -19.35 -18.59 4.69
C SER A 209 -20.36 -19.29 5.60
N GLY A 210 -21.04 -18.56 6.50
CA GLY A 210 -21.88 -19.17 7.54
C GLY A 210 -21.10 -19.77 8.72
N ILE A 211 -19.76 -19.87 8.65
CA ILE A 211 -18.91 -20.45 9.69
C ILE A 211 -18.54 -19.37 10.70
N TYR A 212 -18.69 -19.68 11.98
CA TYR A 212 -18.28 -18.79 13.08
C TYR A 212 -17.09 -19.40 13.81
N ILE A 213 -16.03 -18.58 13.96
CA ILE A 213 -14.81 -18.94 14.68
C ILE A 213 -14.58 -17.85 15.71
N ASP A 214 -14.49 -18.23 16.97
CA ASP A 214 -14.11 -17.29 18.05
C ASP A 214 -12.60 -17.10 18.14
N GLY A 215 -12.18 -16.06 18.89
CA GLY A 215 -10.76 -15.75 19.03
C GLY A 215 -9.94 -16.83 19.73
N SER A 216 -10.56 -17.64 20.61
CA SER A 216 -9.87 -18.74 21.29
C SER A 216 -9.60 -19.88 20.35
N GLN A 217 -10.57 -20.24 19.50
CA GLN A 217 -10.38 -21.25 18.46
C GLN A 217 -9.36 -20.79 17.44
N LEU A 218 -9.47 -19.54 16.96
CA LEU A 218 -8.51 -18.99 16.02
C LEU A 218 -7.08 -18.97 16.59
N GLY A 219 -6.93 -18.67 17.87
CA GLY A 219 -5.64 -18.76 18.57
C GLY A 219 -5.08 -20.19 18.59
N ARG A 220 -5.91 -21.22 18.82
CA ARG A 220 -5.49 -22.61 18.71
C ARG A 220 -5.07 -22.97 17.29
N ASP A 221 -5.78 -22.47 16.28
CA ASP A 221 -5.47 -22.71 14.88
C ASP A 221 -4.12 -22.09 14.50
N PHE A 222 -3.80 -20.88 14.98
CA PHE A 222 -2.48 -20.25 14.82
C PHE A 222 -1.36 -21.04 15.49
N ILE A 223 -1.59 -21.57 16.71
CA ILE A 223 -0.65 -22.44 17.41
C ILE A 223 -0.45 -23.74 16.60
N HIS A 224 -1.51 -24.31 16.06
CA HIS A 224 -1.43 -25.49 15.20
C HIS A 224 -0.60 -25.19 13.94
N LEU A 225 -0.85 -24.08 13.26
CA LEU A 225 -0.06 -23.67 12.10
C LEU A 225 1.43 -23.48 12.47
N ARG A 226 1.73 -22.86 13.62
CA ARG A 226 3.12 -22.72 14.08
C ARG A 226 3.80 -24.09 14.26
N ARG A 227 3.10 -25.08 14.83
CA ARG A 227 3.63 -26.44 14.97
C ARG A 227 3.85 -27.10 13.59
N LEU A 228 2.90 -26.93 12.67
CA LEU A 228 3.01 -27.44 11.30
C LEU A 228 4.23 -26.84 10.58
N LEU A 229 4.43 -25.52 10.67
CA LEU A 229 5.59 -24.82 10.11
C LEU A 229 6.89 -25.35 10.70
N SER A 230 6.94 -25.64 12.00
CA SER A 230 8.15 -26.13 12.66
C SER A 230 8.60 -27.52 12.21
N GLN A 231 7.72 -28.30 11.58
CA GLN A 231 8.05 -29.60 11.00
C GLN A 231 8.88 -29.50 9.71
N HIS A 232 8.85 -28.35 9.06
CA HIS A 232 9.65 -28.08 7.86
C HIS A 232 10.90 -27.29 8.24
N PRO A 233 12.12 -27.79 8.00
CA PRO A 233 13.36 -27.07 8.33
C PRO A 233 13.39 -25.64 7.78
N LEU A 234 12.92 -25.44 6.53
CA LEU A 234 12.83 -24.15 5.87
C LEU A 234 11.90 -23.17 6.61
N TYR A 235 10.82 -23.65 7.24
CA TYR A 235 9.79 -22.80 7.87
C TYR A 235 9.85 -22.77 9.40
N ARG A 236 10.83 -23.40 10.03
CA ARG A 236 10.97 -23.40 11.49
C ARG A 236 10.97 -21.98 12.08
N HIS A 237 11.59 -21.04 11.37
CA HIS A 237 11.68 -19.64 11.76
C HIS A 237 10.89 -18.70 10.84
N ALA A 238 10.06 -19.23 9.94
CA ALA A 238 9.23 -18.44 9.07
C ALA A 238 8.27 -17.58 9.89
N LYS A 239 8.04 -16.35 9.43
CA LYS A 239 7.15 -15.42 10.09
C LYS A 239 5.69 -15.81 9.86
N LEU A 240 4.89 -15.57 10.87
CA LEU A 240 3.45 -15.82 10.88
C LEU A 240 2.75 -14.53 11.28
N TYR A 241 1.89 -14.02 10.42
CA TYR A 241 1.20 -12.76 10.59
C TYR A 241 -0.30 -12.98 10.77
N GLY A 242 -0.98 -12.05 11.42
CA GLY A 242 -2.42 -12.12 11.59
C GLY A 242 -2.92 -11.55 12.92
N PRO A 243 -4.25 -11.65 13.15
CA PRO A 243 -5.26 -12.42 12.39
C PRO A 243 -5.94 -11.64 11.25
N ASP A 244 -5.35 -10.60 10.72
CA ASP A 244 -5.88 -9.74 9.64
C ASP A 244 -7.36 -9.33 9.86
N VAL A 245 -7.64 -8.85 11.06
CA VAL A 245 -8.98 -8.44 11.47
C VAL A 245 -9.41 -7.25 10.61
N GLY A 246 -10.63 -7.27 10.08
CA GLY A 246 -11.27 -6.07 9.57
C GLY A 246 -11.20 -4.94 10.61
N GLN A 247 -11.66 -3.73 10.29
CA GLN A 247 -11.49 -2.57 11.17
C GLN A 247 -11.68 -2.92 12.66
N PRO A 248 -10.67 -2.79 13.53
CA PRO A 248 -10.74 -3.12 14.94
C PRO A 248 -11.82 -2.30 15.66
N ARG A 249 -12.66 -3.00 16.42
CA ARG A 249 -13.70 -2.41 17.27
C ARG A 249 -13.70 -3.16 18.60
N LYS A 250 -14.34 -2.62 19.62
CA LYS A 250 -14.41 -3.27 20.96
C LYS A 250 -14.85 -4.73 20.89
N HIS A 251 -15.80 -5.07 20.03
CA HIS A 251 -16.29 -6.45 19.88
C HIS A 251 -15.33 -7.38 19.13
N THR A 252 -14.32 -6.86 18.40
CA THR A 252 -13.31 -7.66 17.70
C THR A 252 -12.03 -7.88 18.51
N GLN A 253 -11.90 -7.30 19.71
CA GLN A 253 -10.72 -7.45 20.56
C GLN A 253 -10.39 -8.90 20.92
N ARG A 254 -11.43 -9.74 21.07
CA ARG A 254 -11.22 -11.19 21.35
C ARG A 254 -10.51 -11.90 20.19
N LEU A 255 -10.79 -11.49 18.96
CA LEU A 255 -10.09 -12.01 17.78
C LEU A 255 -8.65 -11.50 17.72
N LEU A 256 -8.42 -10.23 18.06
CA LEU A 256 -7.06 -9.68 18.11
C LEU A 256 -6.15 -10.44 19.12
N ARG A 257 -6.70 -10.98 20.20
CA ARG A 257 -5.93 -11.79 21.15
C ARG A 257 -5.35 -13.06 20.53
N SER A 258 -5.93 -13.58 19.43
CA SER A 258 -5.36 -14.71 18.71
C SER A 258 -4.00 -14.38 18.08
N SER A 259 -3.69 -13.11 17.85
CA SER A 259 -2.38 -12.67 17.36
C SER A 259 -1.24 -12.89 18.36
N ALA A 260 -1.53 -13.30 19.61
CA ALA A 260 -0.48 -13.72 20.56
C ALA A 260 0.40 -14.84 20.00
N ALA A 261 -0.15 -15.69 19.13
CA ALA A 261 0.57 -16.77 18.44
C ALA A 261 1.23 -16.35 17.12
N ALA A 262 0.97 -15.13 16.63
CA ALA A 262 1.56 -14.55 15.43
C ALA A 262 2.78 -13.66 15.77
N ASP A 263 3.63 -13.39 14.77
CA ASP A 263 4.79 -12.51 14.93
C ASP A 263 4.40 -11.02 14.96
N SER A 264 3.35 -10.64 14.20
CA SER A 264 2.80 -9.28 14.18
C SER A 264 1.27 -9.33 14.18
N ALA A 265 0.65 -8.31 14.78
CA ALA A 265 -0.79 -8.15 14.76
C ALA A 265 -1.22 -7.38 13.50
N GLU A 266 -2.11 -7.97 12.72
CA GLU A 266 -2.62 -7.39 11.48
C GLU A 266 -4.04 -6.90 11.61
N GLN A 267 -4.32 -5.79 10.92
CA GLN A 267 -5.62 -5.16 10.84
C GLN A 267 -5.80 -4.47 9.48
N LYS A 268 -7.06 -4.17 9.13
CA LYS A 268 -7.42 -3.45 7.92
C LYS A 268 -7.97 -2.07 8.19
N HIS A 269 -7.75 -1.17 7.27
CA HIS A 269 -8.34 0.16 7.30
C HIS A 269 -8.77 0.62 5.91
N TYR A 270 -10.09 0.85 5.76
CA TYR A 270 -10.71 1.41 4.57
C TYR A 270 -11.73 2.48 4.93
N PHE A 271 -12.00 3.38 4.00
CA PHE A 271 -13.15 4.26 4.05
C PHE A 271 -14.37 3.59 3.39
N TYR A 272 -15.56 4.01 3.79
CA TYR A 272 -16.78 3.55 3.14
C TYR A 272 -17.00 4.28 1.81
N ALA A 273 -17.28 3.55 0.72
CA ALA A 273 -17.45 4.12 -0.62
C ALA A 273 -18.59 5.13 -0.72
N ASP A 274 -19.70 4.89 0.00
CA ASP A 274 -20.86 5.77 0.06
C ASP A 274 -20.54 7.17 0.60
N HIS A 275 -19.37 7.31 1.19
CA HIS A 275 -18.85 8.53 1.78
C HIS A 275 -17.85 9.27 0.89
N LEU A 276 -17.53 8.72 -0.27
CA LEU A 276 -16.54 9.26 -1.21
C LEU A 276 -17.21 9.97 -2.41
N SER A 277 -18.40 10.55 -2.26
CA SER A 277 -18.95 11.46 -3.27
C SER A 277 -18.11 12.74 -3.36
N SER A 278 -17.95 13.27 -4.55
CA SER A 278 -17.02 14.37 -4.89
C SER A 278 -17.03 15.58 -3.94
N PRO A 279 -18.19 16.12 -3.46
CA PRO A 279 -18.20 17.22 -2.51
C PRO A 279 -17.81 16.80 -1.09
N ASN A 280 -17.99 15.52 -0.73
CA ASN A 280 -17.74 15.00 0.62
C ASN A 280 -16.32 14.45 0.79
N LEU A 281 -15.61 14.19 -0.31
CA LEU A 281 -14.26 13.64 -0.25
C LEU A 281 -13.30 14.62 0.42
N THR A 282 -13.36 15.89 0.04
CA THR A 282 -12.55 16.94 0.68
C THR A 282 -12.89 17.11 2.16
N SER A 283 -14.16 17.02 2.57
CA SER A 283 -14.53 17.10 3.98
C SER A 283 -14.12 15.89 4.80
N ARG A 284 -14.01 14.70 4.18
CA ARG A 284 -13.63 13.44 4.84
C ARG A 284 -12.14 13.11 4.75
N LEU A 285 -11.42 13.68 3.80
CA LEU A 285 -9.95 13.75 3.86
C LEU A 285 -9.47 14.39 5.18
N PHE A 286 -10.36 15.10 5.89
CA PHE A 286 -10.08 15.70 7.19
C PHE A 286 -10.18 14.72 8.37
N LEU A 287 -10.69 13.50 8.19
CA LEU A 287 -10.73 12.53 9.26
C LEU A 287 -9.37 11.84 9.36
N PRO A 288 -8.66 11.96 10.49
CA PRO A 288 -7.44 11.20 10.72
C PRO A 288 -7.75 9.70 10.70
N LEU A 289 -6.72 8.86 10.42
CA LEU A 289 -6.77 7.46 10.80
C LEU A 289 -7.24 7.38 12.25
N PRO A 290 -8.26 6.55 12.57
CA PRO A 290 -8.74 6.46 13.93
C PRO A 290 -7.57 6.14 14.85
N HIS A 291 -7.19 7.10 15.68
CA HIS A 291 -6.11 6.94 16.68
C HIS A 291 -6.40 5.72 17.55
N ASP A 292 -7.69 5.48 17.79
CA ASP A 292 -8.20 4.36 18.57
C ASP A 292 -7.82 2.98 18.03
N THR A 293 -7.64 2.85 16.69
CA THR A 293 -7.41 1.53 16.07
C THR A 293 -6.06 0.94 16.44
N ALA A 294 -4.99 1.72 16.31
CA ALA A 294 -3.65 1.29 16.71
C ALA A 294 -3.56 1.11 18.24
N GLN A 295 -4.22 1.97 19.02
CA GLN A 295 -4.29 1.87 20.48
C GLN A 295 -5.05 0.61 20.94
N ILE A 296 -6.17 0.26 20.30
CA ILE A 296 -6.90 -0.97 20.61
C ILE A 296 -6.01 -2.20 20.41
N VAL A 297 -5.24 -2.25 19.32
CA VAL A 297 -4.33 -3.38 19.06
C VAL A 297 -3.20 -3.39 20.08
N ALA A 298 -2.54 -2.27 20.32
CA ALA A 298 -1.45 -2.16 21.29
C ALA A 298 -1.89 -2.52 22.72
N ALA A 299 -3.09 -2.11 23.12
CA ALA A 299 -3.66 -2.45 24.43
C ALA A 299 -4.08 -3.93 24.54
N THR A 300 -4.45 -4.56 23.40
CA THR A 300 -4.94 -5.96 23.39
C THR A 300 -3.80 -6.96 23.35
N VAL A 301 -2.73 -6.65 22.63
CA VAL A 301 -1.53 -7.49 22.46
C VAL A 301 -0.26 -6.63 22.60
N PRO A 302 0.07 -6.24 23.82
CA PRO A 302 1.22 -5.35 24.08
C PRO A 302 2.52 -6.01 23.59
N GLY A 303 3.43 -5.18 23.07
CA GLY A 303 4.74 -5.61 22.58
C GLY A 303 4.74 -6.22 21.16
N LYS A 304 3.58 -6.44 20.54
CA LYS A 304 3.51 -6.85 19.14
C LYS A 304 3.57 -5.65 18.20
N LYS A 305 4.33 -5.79 17.13
CA LYS A 305 4.29 -4.84 16.02
C LYS A 305 2.92 -4.86 15.37
N VAL A 306 2.45 -3.69 14.95
CA VAL A 306 1.12 -3.53 14.34
C VAL A 306 1.29 -3.26 12.86
N TRP A 307 0.57 -4.01 12.03
CA TRP A 307 0.55 -3.85 10.59
C TRP A 307 -0.83 -3.45 10.09
N LEU A 308 -0.89 -2.62 9.08
CA LEU A 308 -2.06 -2.50 8.20
C LEU A 308 -1.90 -3.54 7.08
N GLY A 309 -2.33 -4.76 7.34
CA GLY A 309 -2.13 -5.91 6.44
C GLY A 309 -2.88 -5.76 5.11
N GLU A 310 -3.93 -4.93 5.08
CA GLU A 310 -4.64 -4.57 3.85
C GLU A 310 -5.27 -3.19 4.00
N THR A 311 -4.92 -2.26 3.12
CA THR A 311 -5.51 -0.92 3.17
C THR A 311 -5.50 -0.22 1.82
N SER A 312 -6.52 0.63 1.57
CA SER A 312 -6.62 1.49 0.40
C SER A 312 -7.55 2.66 0.68
N SER A 313 -8.13 3.27 -0.38
CA SER A 313 -9.09 4.36 -0.27
C SER A 313 -10.44 3.86 0.27
N ALA A 314 -11.15 2.98 -0.45
CA ALA A 314 -12.45 2.44 -0.07
C ALA A 314 -12.48 0.91 -0.17
N TYR A 315 -13.27 0.24 0.69
CA TYR A 315 -13.48 -1.20 0.61
C TYR A 315 -14.28 -1.62 -0.63
N GLY A 316 -14.28 -2.91 -0.94
CA GLY A 316 -15.12 -3.47 -2.01
C GLY A 316 -14.68 -3.12 -3.42
N GLY A 317 -13.37 -2.93 -3.65
CA GLY A 317 -12.81 -2.61 -4.96
C GLY A 317 -12.56 -1.12 -5.19
N GLY A 318 -12.69 -0.28 -4.16
CA GLY A 318 -12.52 1.16 -4.29
C GLY A 318 -13.77 1.89 -4.76
N ALA A 319 -13.68 3.20 -4.90
CA ALA A 319 -14.71 4.05 -5.49
C ALA A 319 -14.35 4.33 -6.95
N PRO A 320 -15.15 3.86 -7.93
CA PRO A 320 -14.89 4.09 -9.35
C PRO A 320 -14.71 5.58 -9.66
N GLN A 321 -13.79 5.91 -10.56
CA GLN A 321 -13.45 7.28 -10.99
C GLN A 321 -12.88 8.20 -9.88
N LEU A 322 -12.62 7.66 -8.68
CA LEU A 322 -12.00 8.39 -7.57
C LEU A 322 -10.74 7.68 -7.08
N SER A 323 -10.83 6.38 -6.83
CA SER A 323 -9.72 5.61 -6.22
C SER A 323 -8.52 5.40 -7.13
N ASN A 324 -8.68 5.58 -8.43
CA ASN A 324 -7.66 5.48 -9.48
C ASN A 324 -7.20 6.84 -10.01
N THR A 325 -7.50 7.93 -9.32
CA THR A 325 -7.19 9.29 -9.76
C THR A 325 -6.22 9.98 -8.80
N TYR A 326 -5.69 11.14 -9.21
CA TYR A 326 -4.81 11.97 -8.39
C TYR A 326 -5.39 12.27 -7.00
N LEU A 327 -6.72 12.41 -6.92
CA LEU A 327 -7.43 12.68 -5.67
C LEU A 327 -7.19 11.61 -4.59
N ALA A 328 -7.05 10.33 -4.98
CA ALA A 328 -6.77 9.25 -4.04
C ALA A 328 -5.41 9.41 -3.35
N GLY A 329 -4.46 10.06 -4.01
CA GLY A 329 -3.12 10.31 -3.48
C GLY A 329 -3.10 11.09 -2.18
N PHE A 330 -4.07 11.98 -1.95
CA PHE A 330 -4.19 12.68 -0.66
C PHE A 330 -4.46 11.69 0.49
N MET A 331 -5.40 10.75 0.27
CA MET A 331 -5.70 9.74 1.28
C MET A 331 -4.54 8.78 1.49
N TRP A 332 -3.85 8.42 0.41
CA TRP A 332 -2.75 7.47 0.46
C TRP A 332 -1.52 8.06 1.16
N LEU A 333 -1.08 9.26 0.78
CA LEU A 333 0.08 9.91 1.38
C LEU A 333 -0.16 10.28 2.85
N ASP A 334 -1.36 10.78 3.17
CA ASP A 334 -1.76 11.07 4.55
C ASP A 334 -1.76 9.82 5.42
N LYS A 335 -2.29 8.72 4.89
CA LYS A 335 -2.29 7.42 5.57
C LYS A 335 -0.87 6.93 5.88
N LEU A 336 0.06 7.03 4.94
CA LEU A 336 1.47 6.68 5.17
C LEU A 336 2.08 7.53 6.29
N GLY A 337 1.87 8.85 6.26
CA GLY A 337 2.38 9.75 7.29
C GLY A 337 1.79 9.50 8.67
N LEU A 338 0.47 9.32 8.75
CA LEU A 338 -0.22 9.05 10.02
C LEU A 338 0.14 7.67 10.59
N ALA A 339 0.18 6.63 9.75
CA ALA A 339 0.55 5.29 10.16
C ALA A 339 1.96 5.26 10.76
N ALA A 340 2.93 5.88 10.08
CA ALA A 340 4.30 5.99 10.59
C ALA A 340 4.36 6.74 11.93
N ARG A 341 3.63 7.86 12.04
CA ARG A 341 3.55 8.67 13.27
C ARG A 341 2.91 7.91 14.44
N GLN A 342 1.99 7.00 14.17
CA GLN A 342 1.30 6.15 15.15
C GLN A 342 2.08 4.87 15.50
N GLY A 343 3.24 4.61 14.92
CA GLY A 343 4.05 3.43 15.19
C GLY A 343 3.57 2.16 14.49
N ILE A 344 2.76 2.30 13.43
CA ILE A 344 2.46 1.18 12.53
C ILE A 344 3.76 0.79 11.81
N ASP A 345 4.12 -0.49 11.86
CA ASP A 345 5.41 -0.98 11.37
C ASP A 345 5.40 -1.23 9.85
N VAL A 346 4.28 -1.71 9.30
CA VAL A 346 4.09 -1.98 7.87
C VAL A 346 2.70 -1.58 7.41
N VAL A 347 2.61 -1.04 6.21
CA VAL A 347 1.36 -0.66 5.52
C VAL A 347 1.32 -1.33 4.15
N MET A 348 0.39 -2.27 3.96
CA MET A 348 0.23 -3.01 2.71
C MET A 348 -0.87 -2.42 1.84
N ARG A 349 -0.48 -1.90 0.68
CA ARG A 349 -1.41 -1.31 -0.27
C ARG A 349 -2.23 -2.35 -1.02
N GLN A 350 -3.53 -2.33 -0.83
CA GLN A 350 -4.51 -3.02 -1.65
C GLN A 350 -4.87 -2.12 -2.84
N VAL A 351 -4.50 -2.43 -4.04
CA VAL A 351 -3.85 -3.62 -4.57
C VAL A 351 -2.78 -3.17 -5.58
N PHE A 352 -1.72 -3.93 -5.77
CA PHE A 352 -0.73 -3.60 -6.80
C PHE A 352 -1.37 -3.71 -8.18
N PHE A 353 -1.88 -4.89 -8.53
CA PHE A 353 -2.60 -5.23 -9.76
C PHE A 353 -3.76 -6.16 -9.42
N GLY A 354 -4.86 -6.09 -10.14
CA GLY A 354 -6.01 -6.97 -9.95
C GLY A 354 -7.33 -6.20 -9.88
N ALA A 355 -8.39 -6.87 -9.41
CA ALA A 355 -9.73 -6.34 -9.41
C ALA A 355 -9.91 -5.15 -8.45
N GLY A 356 -10.52 -4.11 -8.96
CA GLY A 356 -10.91 -2.92 -8.22
C GLY A 356 -10.22 -1.65 -8.68
N SER A 357 -10.95 -0.52 -8.60
CA SER A 357 -10.46 0.80 -9.02
C SER A 357 -9.37 1.39 -8.13
N TYR A 358 -9.00 0.73 -7.03
CA TYR A 358 -7.91 1.16 -6.14
C TYR A 358 -6.54 0.58 -6.50
N HIS A 359 -6.40 -0.12 -7.62
CA HIS A 359 -5.12 -0.68 -8.06
C HIS A 359 -4.08 0.41 -8.31
N LEU A 360 -2.80 0.07 -8.13
CA LEU A 360 -1.68 0.96 -8.45
C LEU A 360 -1.35 0.92 -9.94
N VAL A 361 -1.57 -0.23 -10.56
CA VAL A 361 -1.34 -0.51 -11.98
C VAL A 361 -2.66 -0.98 -12.58
N ASP A 362 -3.11 -0.34 -13.64
CA ASP A 362 -4.40 -0.65 -14.25
C ASP A 362 -4.38 -1.88 -15.16
N ALA A 363 -5.54 -2.21 -15.74
CA ALA A 363 -5.72 -3.37 -16.61
C ALA A 363 -4.86 -3.35 -17.89
N SER A 364 -4.29 -2.20 -18.26
CA SER A 364 -3.37 -2.05 -19.40
C SER A 364 -1.91 -2.02 -18.94
N PHE A 365 -1.65 -2.33 -17.68
CA PHE A 365 -0.35 -2.21 -17.02
C PHE A 365 0.19 -0.77 -17.01
N GLU A 366 -0.70 0.24 -17.00
CA GLU A 366 -0.29 1.63 -16.86
C GLU A 366 -0.26 2.01 -15.37
N PRO A 367 0.85 2.63 -14.91
CA PRO A 367 0.96 3.10 -13.52
C PRO A 367 0.07 4.33 -13.29
N LEU A 368 -0.72 4.29 -12.22
CA LEU A 368 -1.66 5.33 -11.82
C LEU A 368 -1.02 6.33 -10.84
N PRO A 369 -1.68 7.45 -10.51
CA PRO A 369 -1.11 8.48 -9.64
C PRO A 369 -0.54 7.97 -8.31
N ASP A 370 -1.24 7.04 -7.65
CA ASP A 370 -0.78 6.46 -6.38
C ASP A 370 0.47 5.57 -6.54
N TYR A 371 0.69 5.00 -7.72
CA TYR A 371 1.94 4.30 -8.03
C TYR A 371 3.13 5.27 -8.01
N TRP A 372 3.04 6.38 -8.72
CA TRP A 372 4.10 7.38 -8.80
C TRP A 372 4.40 8.03 -7.45
N LEU A 373 3.34 8.29 -6.67
CA LEU A 373 3.46 8.76 -5.30
C LEU A 373 4.19 7.72 -4.42
N SER A 374 3.84 6.44 -4.53
CA SER A 374 4.49 5.35 -3.80
C SER A 374 5.96 5.19 -4.19
N LEU A 375 6.27 5.36 -5.47
CA LEU A 375 7.65 5.33 -5.99
C LEU A 375 8.51 6.45 -5.38
N LEU A 376 8.00 7.70 -5.33
CA LEU A 376 8.67 8.81 -4.68
C LEU A 376 8.85 8.55 -3.18
N TYR A 377 7.81 8.06 -2.51
CA TYR A 377 7.89 7.70 -1.10
C TYR A 377 9.04 6.70 -0.85
N LYS A 378 9.10 5.62 -1.60
CA LYS A 378 10.16 4.60 -1.51
C LYS A 378 11.56 5.17 -1.76
N ARG A 379 11.68 6.09 -2.70
CA ARG A 379 12.99 6.68 -3.05
C ARG A 379 13.48 7.68 -2.00
N LEU A 380 12.58 8.46 -1.40
CA LEU A 380 12.95 9.63 -0.62
C LEU A 380 12.80 9.46 0.90
N VAL A 381 11.83 8.64 1.35
CA VAL A 381 11.45 8.58 2.77
C VAL A 381 12.17 7.43 3.48
N GLY A 382 12.95 7.76 4.49
CA GLY A 382 13.64 6.79 5.32
C GLY A 382 12.79 6.28 6.48
N THR A 383 13.32 5.35 7.24
CA THR A 383 12.60 4.60 8.28
C THR A 383 12.42 5.36 9.60
N ARG A 384 13.27 6.35 9.90
CA ARG A 384 13.21 7.11 11.17
C ARG A 384 12.19 8.25 11.02
N VAL A 385 11.16 8.23 11.87
CA VAL A 385 10.07 9.21 11.88
C VAL A 385 10.43 10.37 12.80
N LEU A 386 10.32 11.59 12.31
CA LEU A 386 10.63 12.80 13.06
C LEU A 386 9.37 13.61 13.36
N GLU A 387 9.46 14.52 14.33
CA GLU A 387 8.37 15.42 14.67
C GLU A 387 8.29 16.57 13.65
N ALA A 388 7.08 16.85 13.17
CA ALA A 388 6.79 18.03 12.36
C ALA A 388 5.39 18.56 12.66
N SER A 389 5.27 19.89 12.67
CA SER A 389 3.99 20.59 12.78
C SER A 389 4.02 21.90 12.00
N VAL A 390 2.84 22.47 11.79
CA VAL A 390 2.65 23.74 11.10
C VAL A 390 1.97 24.70 12.07
N ALA A 391 2.50 25.93 12.15
CA ALA A 391 1.86 27.05 12.83
C ALA A 391 1.30 28.04 11.80
N GLY A 392 0.22 28.73 12.14
CA GLY A 392 -0.40 29.72 11.24
C GLY A 392 -1.34 29.16 10.16
N ALA A 393 -1.60 27.82 10.17
CA ALA A 393 -2.57 27.19 9.28
C ALA A 393 -3.36 26.08 10.00
N ASP A 394 -4.53 25.73 9.45
CA ASP A 394 -5.29 24.58 9.95
C ASP A 394 -4.56 23.25 9.59
N ALA A 395 -4.03 22.58 10.60
CA ALA A 395 -3.32 21.33 10.45
C ALA A 395 -4.17 20.19 9.87
N ARG A 396 -5.50 20.33 9.81
CA ARG A 396 -6.37 19.39 9.11
C ARG A 396 -6.32 19.57 7.59
N ARG A 397 -6.00 20.79 7.12
CA ARG A 397 -5.96 21.14 5.69
C ARG A 397 -4.55 21.23 5.13
N LEU A 398 -3.57 21.64 5.96
CA LEU A 398 -2.15 21.67 5.60
C LEU A 398 -1.41 20.66 6.47
N ARG A 399 -1.17 19.47 5.93
CA ARG A 399 -0.59 18.36 6.67
C ARG A 399 0.86 18.17 6.31
N VAL A 400 1.70 17.93 7.31
CA VAL A 400 3.13 17.76 7.14
C VAL A 400 3.63 16.56 7.93
N TYR A 401 4.58 15.85 7.34
CA TYR A 401 5.24 14.70 7.92
C TYR A 401 6.73 14.78 7.63
N LEU A 402 7.55 14.35 8.58
CA LEU A 402 9.00 14.45 8.49
C LEU A 402 9.64 13.10 8.81
N HIS A 403 10.57 12.69 7.98
CA HIS A 403 11.39 11.52 8.17
C HIS A 403 12.86 11.87 7.90
N CYS A 404 13.78 11.06 8.40
CA CYS A 404 15.10 11.02 7.81
C CYS A 404 14.99 10.65 6.33
N THR A 405 15.83 11.20 5.49
CA THR A 405 15.87 10.82 4.06
C THR A 405 16.33 9.37 3.93
N ASN A 406 15.86 8.67 2.89
CA ASN A 406 16.28 7.31 2.61
C ASN A 406 17.80 7.25 2.40
N PRO A 407 18.56 6.54 3.26
CA PRO A 407 20.03 6.48 3.17
C PRO A 407 20.54 5.75 1.93
N GLN A 408 19.68 4.97 1.26
CA GLN A 408 20.04 4.26 0.03
C GLN A 408 19.91 5.14 -1.23
N HIS A 409 19.39 6.37 -1.09
CA HIS A 409 19.29 7.28 -2.23
C HIS A 409 20.67 7.82 -2.62
N PRO A 410 21.13 7.69 -3.88
CA PRO A 410 22.51 7.97 -4.25
C PRO A 410 22.94 9.43 -4.07
N LYS A 411 21.99 10.35 -4.09
CA LYS A 411 22.23 11.80 -3.98
C LYS A 411 22.31 12.31 -2.54
N TYR A 412 21.55 11.70 -1.63
CA TYR A 412 21.33 12.23 -0.27
C TYR A 412 22.25 11.55 0.75
N ARG A 413 22.42 12.19 1.91
CA ARG A 413 23.38 11.77 2.93
C ARG A 413 22.72 11.69 4.31
N GLU A 414 23.40 11.06 5.24
CA GLU A 414 23.00 11.07 6.64
C GLU A 414 22.87 12.52 7.17
N GLY A 415 21.87 12.75 7.99
CA GLY A 415 21.51 14.08 8.47
C GLY A 415 20.59 14.88 7.54
N ASP A 416 20.34 14.42 6.29
CA ASP A 416 19.30 14.98 5.42
C ASP A 416 17.91 14.52 5.90
N VAL A 417 16.90 15.36 5.68
CA VAL A 417 15.52 15.05 6.06
C VAL A 417 14.57 15.23 4.88
N THR A 418 13.57 14.36 4.83
CA THR A 418 12.49 14.42 3.85
C THR A 418 11.21 14.85 4.53
N LEU A 419 10.73 16.03 4.18
CA LEU A 419 9.41 16.53 4.49
C LEU A 419 8.47 16.14 3.36
N PHE A 420 7.30 15.59 3.67
CA PHE A 420 6.21 15.51 2.69
C PHE A 420 4.98 16.22 3.23
N ALA A 421 4.29 16.90 2.33
CA ALA A 421 3.23 17.81 2.67
C ALA A 421 2.05 17.70 1.72
N LEU A 422 0.85 17.95 2.26
CA LEU A 422 -0.42 17.93 1.54
C LEU A 422 -1.16 19.24 1.78
N ASN A 423 -1.53 19.93 0.70
CA ASN A 423 -2.37 21.10 0.72
C ASN A 423 -3.81 20.74 0.30
N LEU A 424 -4.72 20.72 1.25
CA LEU A 424 -6.15 20.47 1.03
C LEU A 424 -6.97 21.77 0.91
N TYR A 425 -6.30 22.93 0.84
CA TYR A 425 -6.95 24.19 0.51
C TYR A 425 -7.14 24.31 -1.01
N ASN A 426 -8.17 25.02 -1.39
CA ASN A 426 -8.44 25.43 -2.78
C ASN A 426 -7.59 26.63 -3.25
N VAL A 427 -6.59 26.99 -2.46
CA VAL A 427 -5.64 28.08 -2.70
C VAL A 427 -4.22 27.60 -2.38
N SER A 428 -3.24 28.21 -3.04
CA SER A 428 -1.83 27.90 -2.79
C SER A 428 -1.44 28.23 -1.34
N GLN A 429 -0.58 27.40 -0.78
CA GLN A 429 0.01 27.59 0.54
C GLN A 429 1.52 27.72 0.42
N SER A 430 2.12 28.43 1.36
CA SER A 430 3.56 28.62 1.47
C SER A 430 4.03 28.19 2.86
N LEU A 431 5.02 27.30 2.92
CA LEU A 431 5.59 26.81 4.17
C LEU A 431 6.98 27.42 4.36
N GLN A 432 7.17 28.15 5.45
CA GLN A 432 8.46 28.71 5.83
C GLN A 432 9.26 27.72 6.65
N LEU A 433 10.50 27.50 6.24
CA LEU A 433 11.45 26.70 7.01
C LEU A 433 11.85 27.44 8.30
N PRO A 434 12.21 26.72 9.37
CA PRO A 434 12.83 27.32 10.55
C PRO A 434 14.13 28.06 10.17
N LYS A 435 14.43 29.19 10.85
CA LYS A 435 15.59 30.06 10.55
C LYS A 435 16.91 29.29 10.37
N GLN A 436 17.14 28.26 11.15
CA GLN A 436 18.33 27.42 11.09
C GLN A 436 18.49 26.62 9.79
N LEU A 437 17.44 26.52 9.01
CA LEU A 437 17.41 25.80 7.72
C LEU A 437 17.32 26.75 6.50
N TRP A 438 17.21 28.06 6.69
CA TRP A 438 17.04 29.00 5.56
C TRP A 438 18.17 28.93 4.54
N SER A 439 19.40 28.71 5.00
CA SER A 439 20.57 28.61 4.10
C SER A 439 20.71 27.22 3.43
N LYS A 440 19.79 26.29 3.71
CA LYS A 440 19.91 24.93 3.19
C LYS A 440 19.31 24.80 1.81
N GLN A 441 19.95 23.98 0.99
CA GLN A 441 19.43 23.56 -0.29
C GLN A 441 18.23 22.64 -0.08
N VAL A 442 17.14 22.89 -0.79
CA VAL A 442 15.95 22.03 -0.80
C VAL A 442 15.72 21.51 -2.21
N ASP A 443 15.57 20.22 -2.32
CA ASP A 443 15.18 19.55 -3.55
C ASP A 443 13.67 19.21 -3.48
N GLN A 444 12.88 19.82 -4.37
CA GLN A 444 11.43 19.68 -4.43
C GLN A 444 11.02 18.57 -5.41
N TYR A 445 10.04 17.77 -5.01
CA TYR A 445 9.35 16.78 -5.82
C TYR A 445 7.84 17.01 -5.70
N LEU A 446 7.33 17.99 -6.44
CA LEU A 446 5.93 18.42 -6.40
C LEU A 446 5.12 17.60 -7.40
N LEU A 447 4.10 16.90 -6.91
CA LEU A 447 3.15 16.16 -7.72
C LEU A 447 1.90 17.00 -7.96
N LEU A 448 1.51 17.11 -9.22
CA LEU A 448 0.31 17.82 -9.67
C LEU A 448 -0.48 16.94 -10.66
N PRO A 449 -1.80 17.09 -10.73
CA PRO A 449 -2.58 16.38 -11.73
C PRO A 449 -2.21 16.88 -13.14
N HIS A 450 -2.26 15.98 -14.12
CA HIS A 450 -1.98 16.34 -15.51
C HIS A 450 -3.26 16.25 -16.36
N GLY A 451 -3.47 17.27 -17.20
CA GLY A 451 -4.62 17.35 -18.10
C GLY A 451 -5.78 18.19 -17.56
N LYS A 452 -6.89 18.20 -18.31
CA LYS A 452 -8.06 19.06 -18.04
C LYS A 452 -8.95 18.55 -16.88
N GLU A 453 -8.81 17.29 -16.51
CA GLU A 453 -9.64 16.63 -15.48
C GLU A 453 -9.28 17.04 -14.05
N SER A 454 -8.26 17.91 -13.89
CA SER A 454 -7.82 18.43 -12.59
C SER A 454 -7.56 17.29 -11.58
N ILE A 455 -8.08 17.38 -10.38
CA ILE A 455 -7.86 16.39 -9.31
C ILE A 455 -8.41 14.98 -9.63
N LEU A 456 -9.28 14.84 -10.62
CA LEU A 456 -9.80 13.54 -11.09
C LEU A 456 -8.94 12.92 -12.19
N SER A 457 -7.82 13.56 -12.55
CA SER A 457 -6.91 13.01 -13.55
C SER A 457 -6.31 11.68 -13.09
N ARG A 458 -6.23 10.73 -14.03
CA ARG A 458 -5.49 9.47 -13.89
C ARG A 458 -4.01 9.60 -14.23
N ARG A 459 -3.56 10.80 -14.61
CA ARG A 459 -2.18 11.12 -14.92
C ARG A 459 -1.64 12.17 -13.96
N VAL A 460 -0.36 12.09 -13.67
CA VAL A 460 0.31 12.99 -12.74
C VAL A 460 1.60 13.52 -13.35
N GLN A 461 1.95 14.75 -13.02
CA GLN A 461 3.23 15.36 -13.38
C GLN A 461 4.09 15.64 -12.14
N LEU A 462 5.38 15.44 -12.29
CA LEU A 462 6.40 15.74 -11.30
C LEU A 462 7.13 17.03 -11.74
N ASN A 463 7.04 18.10 -10.93
CA ASN A 463 7.68 19.38 -11.24
C ASN A 463 7.37 19.87 -12.68
N GLY A 464 6.11 19.70 -13.15
CA GLY A 464 5.66 20.09 -14.48
C GLY A 464 5.93 19.08 -15.60
N ARG A 465 6.61 17.96 -15.34
CA ARG A 465 6.87 16.91 -16.33
C ARG A 465 5.95 15.72 -16.12
N LEU A 466 5.25 15.28 -17.17
CA LEU A 466 4.38 14.11 -17.13
C LEU A 466 5.18 12.86 -16.72
N LEU A 467 4.67 12.12 -15.72
CA LEU A 467 5.22 10.83 -15.35
C LEU A 467 4.57 9.72 -16.17
N GLN A 468 5.39 9.02 -16.90
CA GLN A 468 5.03 7.84 -17.71
C GLN A 468 6.24 6.94 -17.85
N MET A 469 6.04 5.68 -18.17
CA MET A 469 7.14 4.78 -18.54
C MET A 469 7.88 5.31 -19.75
N VAL A 470 9.20 5.15 -19.80
CA VAL A 470 10.04 5.51 -20.96
C VAL A 470 9.76 4.55 -22.10
N ASP A 471 9.67 3.28 -21.76
CA ASP A 471 9.28 2.16 -22.62
C ASP A 471 8.57 1.09 -21.77
N LYS A 472 8.38 -0.12 -22.32
CA LYS A 472 7.69 -1.21 -21.59
C LYS A 472 8.41 -1.67 -20.32
N GLU A 473 9.72 -1.40 -20.18
CA GLU A 473 10.55 -1.98 -19.11
C GLU A 473 11.35 -0.94 -18.32
N THR A 474 11.26 0.36 -18.68
CA THR A 474 12.10 1.42 -18.08
C THR A 474 11.26 2.47 -17.38
N LEU A 475 11.52 2.64 -16.08
CA LEU A 475 10.97 3.75 -15.30
C LEU A 475 11.67 5.08 -15.65
N PRO A 476 10.95 6.21 -15.65
CA PRO A 476 11.56 7.50 -15.88
C PRO A 476 12.47 7.91 -14.73
N THR A 477 13.46 8.76 -15.03
CA THR A 477 14.21 9.46 -14.00
C THR A 477 13.32 10.48 -13.29
N LEU A 478 13.28 10.42 -11.96
CA LEU A 478 12.52 11.35 -11.14
C LEU A 478 13.38 12.57 -10.82
N HIS A 479 13.18 13.64 -11.59
CA HIS A 479 13.96 14.86 -11.45
C HIS A 479 13.39 15.77 -10.36
N GLU A 480 14.25 16.20 -9.45
CA GLU A 480 13.95 17.26 -8.49
C GLU A 480 13.95 18.66 -9.16
N ALA A 481 13.28 19.60 -8.49
CA ALA A 481 13.48 21.04 -8.73
C ALA A 481 14.23 21.62 -7.54
N ALA A 482 15.43 22.15 -7.79
CA ALA A 482 16.24 22.77 -6.75
C ALA A 482 15.65 24.14 -6.40
N LEU A 483 15.27 24.33 -5.13
CA LEU A 483 14.79 25.62 -4.63
C LEU A 483 16.00 26.47 -4.18
N ALA A 484 15.95 27.76 -4.45
CA ALA A 484 16.97 28.68 -3.93
C ALA A 484 16.95 28.69 -2.39
N PRO A 485 18.12 28.81 -1.72
CA PRO A 485 18.18 28.94 -0.28
C PRO A 485 17.33 30.17 0.19
N GLY A 486 16.61 29.99 1.29
CA GLY A 486 15.67 30.99 1.80
C GLY A 486 14.29 31.01 1.17
N SER A 487 14.08 30.24 0.10
CA SER A 487 12.75 30.09 -0.51
C SER A 487 11.78 29.36 0.41
N ALA A 488 10.54 29.80 0.42
CA ALA A 488 9.45 29.08 1.02
C ALA A 488 9.09 27.86 0.16
N LEU A 489 8.60 26.80 0.80
CA LEU A 489 8.11 25.62 0.11
C LEU A 489 6.69 25.88 -0.41
N GLY A 490 6.54 26.00 -1.72
CA GLY A 490 5.27 26.29 -2.37
C GLY A 490 4.45 25.01 -2.54
N LEU A 491 3.18 25.08 -2.15
CA LEU A 491 2.18 24.01 -2.37
C LEU A 491 0.96 24.61 -3.07
N PRO A 492 0.80 24.45 -4.38
CA PRO A 492 -0.41 24.84 -5.10
C PRO A 492 -1.70 24.33 -4.45
N ALA A 493 -2.84 24.92 -4.81
CA ALA A 493 -4.15 24.42 -4.39
C ALA A 493 -4.28 22.92 -4.69
N PHE A 494 -4.81 22.16 -3.75
CA PHE A 494 -5.00 20.71 -3.88
C PHE A 494 -3.77 19.99 -4.44
N SER A 495 -2.63 20.12 -3.76
CA SER A 495 -1.38 19.48 -4.16
C SER A 495 -0.71 18.73 -3.02
N TYR A 496 0.20 17.84 -3.38
CA TYR A 496 1.09 17.17 -2.44
C TYR A 496 2.48 17.01 -3.06
N GLY A 497 3.48 16.93 -2.19
CA GLY A 497 4.87 16.78 -2.64
C GLY A 497 5.83 16.43 -1.54
N PHE A 498 7.06 16.16 -1.97
CA PHE A 498 8.18 15.84 -1.09
C PHE A 498 9.26 16.92 -1.24
N TYR A 499 9.92 17.22 -0.13
CA TYR A 499 10.98 18.23 -0.04
C TYR A 499 12.14 17.62 0.73
N VAL A 500 13.27 17.44 0.08
CA VAL A 500 14.48 16.96 0.75
C VAL A 500 15.33 18.15 1.15
N ILE A 501 15.46 18.37 2.46
CA ILE A 501 16.28 19.42 3.03
C ILE A 501 17.68 18.86 3.23
N ARG A 502 18.59 19.29 2.37
CA ARG A 502 19.98 18.78 2.35
C ARG A 502 20.81 19.41 3.46
N ASN A 503 21.70 18.62 4.00
CA ASN A 503 22.60 19.05 5.07
C ASN A 503 21.85 19.71 6.25
N ALA A 504 20.67 19.15 6.58
CA ALA A 504 19.86 19.60 7.71
C ALA A 504 20.53 19.33 9.06
N LYS A 505 21.54 18.44 9.08
CA LYS A 505 22.28 18.00 10.26
C LYS A 505 21.36 17.50 11.36
N ALA A 506 20.29 16.78 10.96
CA ALA A 506 19.36 16.18 11.90
C ALA A 506 20.05 15.07 12.71
N ILE A 507 20.24 15.28 14.00
CA ILE A 507 20.94 14.34 14.90
C ILE A 507 20.26 12.97 14.88
N ALA A 508 18.94 12.95 14.84
CA ALA A 508 18.15 11.71 14.76
C ALA A 508 18.40 10.89 13.47
N CYS A 509 19.08 11.48 12.47
CA CYS A 509 19.33 10.88 11.15
C CYS A 509 20.80 10.49 10.92
N ILE A 510 21.63 10.63 11.95
CA ILE A 510 23.04 10.27 11.95
C ILE A 510 23.24 8.92 12.65
#